data_830de33efa7d9b90297fec3a8a50e5ec
#
_entry.id   830de33efa7d9b90297fec3a8a50e5ec
#
_cell.length_a   1.000
_cell.length_b   1.000
_cell.length_c   1.000
_cell.angle_alpha   90.00
_cell.angle_beta   90.00
_cell.angle_gamma   90.00
#
_symmetry.space_group_name_H-M   'P 1'
#
loop_
_entity.id
_entity.type
_entity.pdbx_description
1 polymer ?
#
loop_
_entity_poly.entity_id
_entity_poly.type
_entity_poly.pdbx_seq_one_letter_code
_entity_poly.pdbx_strand_id
1 'polypeptide(L)'
;ASRRTGRGDVMAADTTAMKQLITCKYDGELPQNENEIALEEKVIKQNRFQIKPGDVIEVNFGKHTVESDGQEMPYTGSFVAGEKFTAGEKRTVKVTAILHQNVPTSSFKMIRGMSEAEKKENADVSITLKKIDHNSLKELKKIVKKYDLQNTDYETSFLETKFAVDENSSTFKNLFPVIGIALAIVMAASIVLIYNSFAMSLSERVRYLGMLASIGATKR
;
A
#
# COMPACT_ATOMS: atom_id res chain seq x y z
N ALA A 1 0.13 26.54 -34.69
CA ALA A 1 0.05 25.25 -33.94
C ALA A 1 -0.15 25.59 -32.48
N SER A 2 -1.32 25.30 -31.94
CA SER A 2 -1.60 25.47 -30.51
C SER A 2 -0.70 24.51 -29.72
N ARG A 3 0.27 25.06 -28.99
CA ARG A 3 1.09 24.29 -28.05
C ARG A 3 0.14 23.78 -26.95
N ARG A 4 -0.19 22.50 -26.97
CA ARG A 4 -0.93 21.87 -25.86
C ARG A 4 0.09 21.64 -24.74
N THR A 5 -0.12 22.30 -23.62
CA THR A 5 0.69 22.12 -22.42
C THR A 5 -0.05 21.13 -21.50
N GLY A 6 0.55 19.98 -21.25
CA GLY A 6 0.10 19.07 -20.20
C GLY A 6 0.85 19.40 -18.91
N ARG A 7 0.17 19.37 -17.78
CA ARG A 7 0.78 19.45 -16.45
C ARG A 7 1.13 18.08 -15.95
N GLY A 8 2.26 17.93 -15.30
CA GLY A 8 2.65 16.70 -14.61
C GLY A 8 3.63 16.97 -13.49
N ASP A 9 3.50 16.22 -12.42
CA ASP A 9 4.48 16.23 -11.35
C ASP A 9 5.66 15.32 -11.74
N VAL A 10 6.87 15.79 -11.54
CA VAL A 10 8.09 15.06 -11.87
C VAL A 10 8.72 14.55 -10.60
N MET A 11 8.91 13.25 -10.52
CA MET A 11 9.64 12.58 -9.44
C MET A 11 10.99 12.09 -9.95
N ALA A 12 12.06 12.43 -9.25
CA ALA A 12 13.37 11.84 -9.49
C ALA A 12 13.49 10.57 -8.63
N ALA A 13 13.90 9.46 -9.23
CA ALA A 13 14.10 8.21 -8.51
C ALA A 13 15.28 7.45 -9.08
N ASP A 14 15.94 6.65 -8.27
CA ASP A 14 16.91 5.68 -8.75
C ASP A 14 16.21 4.44 -9.33
N THR A 15 16.94 3.61 -10.04
CA THR A 15 16.39 2.42 -10.70
C THR A 15 15.79 1.42 -9.69
N THR A 16 16.30 1.38 -8.47
CA THR A 16 15.80 0.49 -7.41
C THR A 16 14.47 0.98 -6.88
N ALA A 17 14.38 2.28 -6.57
CA ALA A 17 13.14 2.91 -6.14
C ALA A 17 12.06 2.85 -7.24
N MET A 18 12.42 3.06 -8.51
CA MET A 18 11.48 2.91 -9.62
C MET A 18 10.85 1.52 -9.69
N LYS A 19 11.63 0.46 -9.52
CA LYS A 19 11.12 -0.93 -9.51
C LYS A 19 10.17 -1.21 -8.34
N GLN A 20 10.28 -0.48 -7.25
CA GLN A 20 9.36 -0.58 -6.11
C GLN A 20 8.09 0.26 -6.31
N LEU A 21 8.23 1.45 -6.88
CA LEU A 21 7.14 2.41 -7.07
C LEU A 21 6.26 2.07 -8.28
N ILE A 22 6.87 1.54 -9.36
CA ILE A 22 6.16 1.21 -10.59
C ILE A 22 5.62 -0.21 -10.47
N THR A 23 4.36 -0.34 -10.12
CA THR A 23 3.66 -1.63 -10.01
C THR A 23 2.81 -1.96 -11.23
N CYS A 24 2.68 -1.03 -12.19
CA CYS A 24 1.94 -1.22 -13.43
C CYS A 24 2.84 -1.78 -14.55
N LYS A 25 2.20 -2.28 -15.61
CA LYS A 25 2.91 -2.64 -16.85
C LYS A 25 3.46 -1.38 -17.53
N TYR A 26 4.57 -1.50 -18.22
CA TYR A 26 5.17 -0.41 -18.99
C TYR A 26 5.84 -0.96 -20.26
N ASP A 27 5.92 -0.10 -21.26
CA ASP A 27 6.64 -0.36 -22.51
C ASP A 27 7.97 0.39 -22.47
N GLY A 28 9.05 -0.23 -22.92
CA GLY A 28 10.38 0.36 -22.98
C GLY A 28 11.25 0.02 -21.76
N GLU A 29 12.18 0.88 -21.41
CA GLU A 29 13.14 0.70 -20.32
C GLU A 29 13.01 1.84 -19.28
N LEU A 30 13.19 1.52 -18.00
CA LEU A 30 13.10 2.54 -16.95
C LEU A 30 14.26 3.54 -17.04
N PRO A 31 13.99 4.84 -16.78
CA PRO A 31 14.99 5.88 -16.80
C PRO A 31 16.20 5.57 -15.92
N GLN A 32 17.40 5.86 -16.40
CA GLN A 32 18.63 5.60 -15.66
C GLN A 32 19.38 6.89 -15.26
N ASN A 33 19.11 7.98 -15.95
CA ASN A 33 19.75 9.26 -15.70
C ASN A 33 18.74 10.42 -15.76
N GLU A 34 19.17 11.62 -15.41
CA GLU A 34 18.32 12.81 -15.31
C GLU A 34 17.72 13.29 -16.64
N ASN A 35 18.28 12.86 -17.77
CA ASN A 35 17.80 13.22 -19.12
C ASN A 35 16.86 12.17 -19.71
N GLU A 36 16.51 11.14 -18.94
CA GLU A 36 15.57 10.08 -19.31
C GLU A 36 14.33 10.15 -18.45
N ILE A 37 13.17 9.94 -19.09
CA ILE A 37 11.88 10.00 -18.40
C ILE A 37 10.98 8.82 -18.77
N ALA A 38 10.18 8.38 -17.79
CA ALA A 38 9.02 7.56 -17.99
C ALA A 38 7.76 8.42 -17.90
N LEU A 39 6.84 8.27 -18.86
CA LEU A 39 5.58 9.01 -18.93
C LEU A 39 4.40 8.09 -18.68
N GLU A 40 3.39 8.58 -17.99
CA GLU A 40 2.10 7.88 -17.93
C GLU A 40 1.38 7.96 -19.27
N GLU A 41 0.82 6.84 -19.73
CA GLU A 41 0.02 6.75 -20.96
C GLU A 41 -1.15 7.76 -20.97
N LYS A 42 -1.70 8.06 -19.79
CA LYS A 42 -2.76 9.06 -19.61
C LYS A 42 -2.35 10.44 -20.13
N VAL A 43 -1.09 10.86 -19.92
CA VAL A 43 -0.57 12.14 -20.45
C VAL A 43 -0.64 12.16 -21.97
N ILE A 44 -0.23 11.06 -22.59
CA ILE A 44 -0.18 10.92 -24.05
C ILE A 44 -1.61 10.96 -24.62
N LYS A 45 -2.53 10.19 -24.06
CA LYS A 45 -3.92 10.08 -24.51
C LYS A 45 -4.71 11.39 -24.33
N GLN A 46 -4.63 12.02 -23.16
CA GLN A 46 -5.38 13.26 -22.88
C GLN A 46 -4.90 14.45 -23.72
N ASN A 47 -3.62 14.53 -23.98
CA ASN A 47 -3.06 15.61 -24.79
C ASN A 47 -2.99 15.26 -26.28
N ARG A 48 -3.40 14.05 -26.68
CA ARG A 48 -3.31 13.54 -28.05
C ARG A 48 -1.89 13.66 -28.63
N PHE A 49 -0.89 13.39 -27.79
CA PHE A 49 0.50 13.30 -28.24
C PHE A 49 0.72 11.99 -29.00
N GLN A 50 1.69 11.98 -29.88
CA GLN A 50 2.19 10.76 -30.56
C GLN A 50 3.61 10.48 -30.06
N ILE A 51 3.73 10.12 -28.79
CA ILE A 51 5.01 9.86 -28.14
C ILE A 51 5.16 8.36 -27.94
N LYS A 52 6.35 7.85 -28.29
CA LYS A 52 6.75 6.45 -28.12
C LYS A 52 8.03 6.34 -27.31
N PRO A 53 8.33 5.18 -26.71
CA PRO A 53 9.66 4.93 -26.15
C PRO A 53 10.75 5.15 -27.21
N GLY A 54 11.77 5.92 -26.86
CA GLY A 54 12.85 6.33 -27.75
C GLY A 54 12.75 7.77 -28.26
N ASP A 55 11.57 8.38 -28.20
CA ASP A 55 11.39 9.77 -28.65
C ASP A 55 12.07 10.77 -27.71
N VAL A 56 12.52 11.87 -28.31
CA VAL A 56 13.14 12.97 -27.61
C VAL A 56 12.17 14.15 -27.59
N ILE A 57 11.87 14.67 -26.40
CA ILE A 57 10.93 15.76 -26.22
C ILE A 57 11.55 16.88 -25.40
N GLU A 58 11.00 18.07 -25.58
CA GLU A 58 11.39 19.25 -24.82
C GLU A 58 10.38 19.47 -23.68
N VAL A 59 10.86 19.53 -22.45
CA VAL A 59 10.06 19.70 -21.23
C VAL A 59 10.51 20.96 -20.50
N ASN A 60 9.55 21.78 -20.07
CA ASN A 60 9.82 22.90 -19.17
C ASN A 60 9.61 22.42 -17.74
N PHE A 61 10.68 22.32 -16.99
CA PHE A 61 10.61 22.11 -15.54
C PHE A 61 10.33 23.47 -14.88
N GLY A 62 9.48 23.48 -13.86
CA GLY A 62 9.11 24.69 -13.15
C GLY A 62 8.41 24.37 -11.84
N LYS A 63 7.93 25.41 -11.18
CA LYS A 63 7.20 25.29 -9.93
C LYS A 63 5.76 25.73 -10.12
N HIS A 64 4.84 24.96 -9.56
CA HIS A 64 3.46 25.39 -9.40
C HIS A 64 3.31 26.05 -8.04
N THR A 65 2.63 27.19 -8.01
CA THR A 65 2.33 27.94 -6.79
C THR A 65 0.86 28.27 -6.73
N VAL A 66 0.32 28.29 -5.53
CA VAL A 66 -1.03 28.81 -5.24
C VAL A 66 -0.91 29.95 -4.24
N GLU A 67 -1.80 30.90 -4.35
CA GLU A 67 -1.90 31.99 -3.39
C GLU A 67 -2.82 31.56 -2.26
N SER A 68 -2.29 31.55 -1.05
CA SER A 68 -3.03 31.29 0.19
C SER A 68 -2.66 32.38 1.21
N ASP A 69 -3.66 33.06 1.73
CA ASP A 69 -3.49 34.14 2.71
C ASP A 69 -2.51 35.26 2.27
N GLY A 70 -2.52 35.59 0.98
CA GLY A 70 -1.65 36.62 0.40
C GLY A 70 -0.18 36.20 0.21
N GLN A 71 0.13 34.92 0.39
CA GLN A 71 1.46 34.35 0.13
C GLN A 71 1.43 33.30 -0.97
N GLU A 72 2.41 33.33 -1.86
CA GLU A 72 2.61 32.27 -2.84
C GLU A 72 3.27 31.05 -2.17
N MET A 73 2.58 29.92 -2.17
CA MET A 73 3.09 28.65 -1.63
C MET A 73 3.32 27.64 -2.74
N PRO A 74 4.38 26.82 -2.67
CA PRO A 74 4.58 25.71 -3.60
C PRO A 74 3.38 24.74 -3.53
N TYR A 75 2.92 24.31 -4.70
CA TYR A 75 1.78 23.41 -4.80
C TYR A 75 2.08 22.21 -5.68
N THR A 76 1.88 21.02 -5.13
CA THR A 76 2.12 19.72 -5.80
C THR A 76 0.87 18.86 -5.94
N GLY A 77 -0.29 19.40 -5.57
CA GLY A 77 -1.56 18.68 -5.61
C GLY A 77 -2.25 18.68 -6.99
N SER A 78 -3.51 18.26 -6.99
CA SER A 78 -4.37 18.31 -8.17
C SER A 78 -4.61 19.75 -8.63
N PHE A 79 -4.92 19.94 -9.93
CA PHE A 79 -5.19 21.28 -10.46
C PHE A 79 -6.23 22.06 -9.64
N VAL A 80 -5.87 23.28 -9.27
CA VAL A 80 -6.74 24.22 -8.55
C VAL A 80 -6.84 25.51 -9.37
N ALA A 81 -8.05 26.09 -9.41
CA ALA A 81 -8.24 27.38 -10.06
C ALA A 81 -7.42 28.49 -9.38
N GLY A 82 -6.71 29.27 -10.15
CA GLY A 82 -5.79 30.31 -9.64
C GLY A 82 -4.34 29.86 -9.47
N GLU A 83 -4.04 28.60 -9.77
CA GLU A 83 -2.66 28.12 -9.78
C GLU A 83 -1.83 28.83 -10.85
N LYS A 84 -0.61 29.21 -10.47
CA LYS A 84 0.39 29.82 -11.35
C LYS A 84 1.52 28.84 -11.62
N PHE A 85 1.99 28.80 -12.86
CA PHE A 85 3.18 28.04 -13.23
C PHE A 85 4.33 29.00 -13.51
N THR A 86 5.37 28.90 -12.72
CA THR A 86 6.62 29.64 -12.97
C THR A 86 7.58 28.70 -13.71
N ALA A 87 7.80 28.98 -14.99
CA ALA A 87 8.72 28.22 -15.81
C ALA A 87 10.15 28.38 -15.28
N GLY A 88 10.83 27.25 -15.10
CA GLY A 88 12.23 27.17 -14.74
C GLY A 88 13.08 26.76 -15.93
N GLU A 89 13.76 25.63 -15.79
CA GLU A 89 14.68 25.13 -16.80
C GLU A 89 13.96 24.36 -17.91
N LYS A 90 14.36 24.64 -19.14
CA LYS A 90 13.91 23.91 -20.31
C LYS A 90 14.96 22.87 -20.68
N ARG A 91 14.55 21.60 -20.63
CA ARG A 91 15.46 20.47 -20.91
C ARG A 91 14.91 19.61 -22.04
N THR A 92 15.84 19.09 -22.81
CA THR A 92 15.56 18.04 -23.79
C THR A 92 15.77 16.70 -23.09
N VAL A 93 14.71 15.87 -23.08
CA VAL A 93 14.72 14.57 -22.39
C VAL A 93 14.27 13.46 -23.33
N LYS A 94 14.81 12.27 -23.13
CA LYS A 94 14.42 11.06 -23.87
C LYS A 94 13.33 10.33 -23.12
N VAL A 95 12.24 10.02 -23.77
CA VAL A 95 11.19 9.15 -23.23
C VAL A 95 11.65 7.71 -23.36
N THR A 96 11.96 7.06 -22.27
CA THR A 96 12.45 5.67 -22.28
C THR A 96 11.37 4.66 -21.96
N ALA A 97 10.34 5.05 -21.21
CA ALA A 97 9.22 4.17 -20.88
C ALA A 97 7.87 4.89 -20.93
N ILE A 98 6.81 4.11 -21.20
CA ILE A 98 5.41 4.53 -21.09
C ILE A 98 4.73 3.63 -20.07
N LEU A 99 4.18 4.23 -19.02
CA LEU A 99 3.54 3.54 -17.89
C LEU A 99 2.04 3.39 -18.15
N HIS A 100 1.54 2.15 -18.14
CA HIS A 100 0.12 1.82 -18.31
C HIS A 100 -0.64 1.87 -16.98
N GLN A 101 -0.65 3.03 -16.35
CA GLN A 101 -1.34 3.23 -15.08
C GLN A 101 -2.74 3.78 -15.31
N ASN A 102 -3.75 3.09 -14.77
CA ASN A 102 -5.16 3.47 -14.91
C ASN A 102 -5.72 4.14 -13.63
N VAL A 103 -4.89 4.81 -12.86
CA VAL A 103 -5.38 5.51 -11.67
C VAL A 103 -6.03 6.82 -12.11
N PRO A 104 -7.31 7.07 -11.77
CA PRO A 104 -7.99 8.31 -12.08
C PRO A 104 -7.50 9.42 -11.15
N THR A 105 -6.36 9.99 -11.46
CA THR A 105 -5.81 11.17 -10.79
C THR A 105 -5.86 12.37 -11.72
N SER A 106 -6.00 13.56 -11.19
CA SER A 106 -6.03 14.80 -11.95
C SER A 106 -4.63 15.31 -12.33
N SER A 107 -3.59 14.81 -11.67
CA SER A 107 -2.19 15.09 -12.01
C SER A 107 -1.56 13.87 -12.67
N PHE A 108 -0.61 14.11 -13.57
CA PHE A 108 0.21 13.08 -14.18
C PHE A 108 1.50 12.92 -13.39
N LYS A 109 2.04 11.73 -13.40
CA LYS A 109 3.38 11.51 -12.88
C LYS A 109 4.35 11.26 -14.03
N MET A 110 5.41 12.01 -14.03
CA MET A 110 6.61 11.74 -14.81
C MET A 110 7.69 11.26 -13.84
N ILE A 111 8.36 10.19 -14.17
CA ILE A 111 9.47 9.69 -13.38
C ILE A 111 10.72 9.85 -14.21
N ARG A 112 11.74 10.53 -13.66
CA ARG A 112 13.05 10.66 -14.28
C ARG A 112 14.13 9.94 -13.46
N GLY A 113 15.22 9.63 -14.11
CA GLY A 113 16.39 9.15 -13.37
C GLY A 113 16.95 10.23 -12.43
N MET A 114 17.54 9.80 -11.34
CA MET A 114 18.17 10.67 -10.35
C MET A 114 19.61 10.96 -10.75
N SER A 115 20.07 12.20 -10.61
CA SER A 115 21.45 12.56 -10.84
C SER A 115 22.33 12.12 -9.66
N GLU A 116 23.63 12.00 -9.87
CA GLU A 116 24.58 11.65 -8.80
C GLU A 116 24.68 12.74 -7.70
N ALA A 117 24.38 13.97 -8.04
CA ALA A 117 24.31 15.07 -7.08
C ALA A 117 23.09 14.92 -6.16
N GLU A 118 21.91 14.66 -6.74
CA GLU A 118 20.66 14.45 -6.00
C GLU A 118 20.71 13.24 -5.06
N LYS A 119 21.44 12.18 -5.40
CA LYS A 119 21.64 11.03 -4.52
C LYS A 119 22.40 11.35 -3.22
N LYS A 120 23.13 12.46 -3.21
CA LYS A 120 23.92 12.91 -2.05
C LYS A 120 23.19 13.96 -1.20
N GLU A 121 22.11 14.49 -1.67
CA GLU A 121 21.26 15.44 -0.95
C GLU A 121 20.21 14.70 -0.10
N ASN A 122 19.33 15.47 0.55
CA ASN A 122 18.21 14.91 1.30
C ASN A 122 17.25 14.21 0.33
N ALA A 123 17.24 12.90 0.38
CA ALA A 123 16.40 12.05 -0.46
C ALA A 123 15.52 11.14 0.40
N ASP A 124 14.32 10.87 -0.08
CA ASP A 124 13.48 9.84 0.51
C ASP A 124 14.06 8.46 0.21
N VAL A 125 14.16 7.63 1.24
CA VAL A 125 14.72 6.26 1.12
C VAL A 125 13.61 5.25 1.31
N SER A 126 13.42 4.38 0.31
CA SER A 126 12.51 3.25 0.41
C SER A 126 13.28 1.98 0.77
N ILE A 127 12.80 1.28 1.81
CA ILE A 127 13.42 0.04 2.29
C ILE A 127 12.45 -1.12 2.07
N THR A 128 12.89 -2.13 1.31
CA THR A 128 12.12 -3.36 1.10
C THR A 128 12.81 -4.54 1.76
N LEU A 129 12.09 -5.26 2.60
CA LEU A 129 12.59 -6.47 3.24
C LEU A 129 12.51 -7.66 2.28
N LYS A 130 13.58 -8.47 2.22
CA LYS A 130 13.60 -9.71 1.42
C LYS A 130 12.66 -10.78 1.97
N LYS A 131 12.46 -10.82 3.27
CA LYS A 131 11.58 -11.74 3.96
C LYS A 131 10.77 -10.97 5.00
N ILE A 132 9.50 -11.28 5.11
CA ILE A 132 8.59 -10.67 6.08
C ILE A 132 8.18 -11.73 7.07
N ASP A 133 8.42 -11.46 8.35
CA ASP A 133 8.04 -12.27 9.49
C ASP A 133 7.58 -11.38 10.66
N HIS A 134 7.19 -11.98 11.78
CA HIS A 134 6.69 -11.26 12.96
C HIS A 134 7.70 -10.28 13.60
N ASN A 135 8.99 -10.39 13.29
CA ASN A 135 10.03 -9.49 13.78
C ASN A 135 10.33 -8.33 12.82
N SER A 136 9.77 -8.34 11.62
CA SER A 136 10.09 -7.39 10.54
C SER A 136 9.95 -5.94 10.96
N LEU A 137 8.89 -5.57 11.67
CA LEU A 137 8.72 -4.21 12.16
C LEU A 137 9.79 -3.81 13.19
N LYS A 138 10.22 -4.76 14.05
CA LYS A 138 11.30 -4.50 15.02
C LYS A 138 12.64 -4.28 14.30
N GLU A 139 12.89 -5.02 13.23
CA GLU A 139 14.09 -4.86 12.40
C GLU A 139 14.09 -3.52 11.67
N LEU A 140 12.98 -3.14 11.05
CA LEU A 140 12.83 -1.82 10.42
C LEU A 140 13.08 -0.68 11.42
N LYS A 141 12.47 -0.75 12.61
CA LYS A 141 12.71 0.25 13.67
C LYS A 141 14.18 0.32 14.11
N LYS A 142 14.90 -0.81 14.11
CA LYS A 142 16.35 -0.82 14.40
C LYS A 142 17.16 -0.13 13.30
N ILE A 143 16.80 -0.36 12.03
CA ILE A 143 17.44 0.31 10.89
C ILE A 143 17.23 1.81 10.97
N VAL A 144 15.99 2.25 11.15
CA VAL A 144 15.64 3.66 11.31
C VAL A 144 16.47 4.32 12.41
N LYS A 145 16.55 3.68 13.58
CA LYS A 145 17.34 4.20 14.71
C LYS A 145 18.86 4.19 14.41
N LYS A 146 19.35 3.18 13.73
CA LYS A 146 20.79 3.05 13.40
C LYS A 146 21.27 4.16 12.48
N TYR A 147 20.45 4.56 11.52
CA TYR A 147 20.77 5.57 10.52
C TYR A 147 20.17 6.95 10.81
N ASP A 148 19.55 7.13 11.98
CA ASP A 148 18.87 8.38 12.40
C ASP A 148 17.91 8.94 11.35
N LEU A 149 17.11 8.05 10.74
CA LEU A 149 16.17 8.43 9.69
C LEU A 149 14.99 9.20 10.31
N GLN A 150 14.70 10.37 9.76
CA GLN A 150 13.59 11.22 10.17
C GLN A 150 12.35 10.97 9.30
N ASN A 151 11.15 11.31 9.81
CA ASN A 151 9.89 11.25 9.08
C ASN A 151 9.63 9.89 8.41
N THR A 152 9.79 8.81 9.17
CA THR A 152 9.61 7.45 8.66
C THR A 152 8.15 7.05 8.61
N ASP A 153 7.72 6.50 7.49
CA ASP A 153 6.42 5.85 7.31
C ASP A 153 6.60 4.34 7.11
N TYR A 154 5.66 3.57 7.61
CA TYR A 154 5.66 2.11 7.48
C TYR A 154 4.37 1.66 6.82
N GLU A 155 4.48 0.79 5.85
CA GLU A 155 3.33 0.11 5.22
C GLU A 155 2.67 -0.88 6.21
N THR A 156 2.12 -0.33 7.30
CA THR A 156 1.56 -1.10 8.41
C THR A 156 0.43 -2.01 7.95
N SER A 157 -0.43 -1.56 7.04
CA SER A 157 -1.54 -2.36 6.49
C SER A 157 -1.04 -3.64 5.82
N PHE A 158 0.05 -3.55 5.07
CA PHE A 158 0.66 -4.71 4.44
C PHE A 158 1.33 -5.62 5.48
N LEU A 159 2.05 -5.06 6.43
CA LEU A 159 2.68 -5.81 7.53
C LEU A 159 1.63 -6.54 8.38
N GLU A 160 0.47 -5.93 8.64
CA GLU A 160 -0.66 -6.55 9.35
C GLU A 160 -1.20 -7.78 8.62
N THR A 161 -1.34 -7.73 7.29
CA THR A 161 -1.79 -8.90 6.50
C THR A 161 -0.82 -10.09 6.59
N LYS A 162 0.45 -9.83 6.93
CA LYS A 162 1.50 -10.84 7.11
C LYS A 162 1.79 -11.17 8.57
N PHE A 163 0.98 -10.68 9.51
CA PHE A 163 1.20 -10.82 10.96
C PHE A 163 2.60 -10.35 11.41
N ALA A 164 3.15 -9.36 10.68
CA ALA A 164 4.50 -8.83 10.88
C ALA A 164 4.53 -7.54 11.69
N VAL A 165 3.50 -7.27 12.50
CA VAL A 165 3.36 -6.08 13.32
C VAL A 165 3.51 -6.39 14.81
N ASP A 166 3.70 -5.31 15.58
CA ASP A 166 3.79 -5.37 17.03
C ASP A 166 2.47 -5.90 17.63
N GLU A 167 2.57 -6.73 18.68
CA GLU A 167 1.43 -7.23 19.47
C GLU A 167 0.55 -6.09 20.03
N ASN A 168 1.11 -4.89 20.09
CA ASN A 168 0.41 -3.67 20.51
C ASN A 168 -0.39 -2.95 19.42
N SER A 169 -0.43 -3.49 18.19
CA SER A 169 -1.22 -2.87 17.12
C SER A 169 -2.70 -2.84 17.49
N SER A 170 -3.38 -1.76 17.09
CA SER A 170 -4.82 -1.60 17.37
C SER A 170 -5.65 -2.74 16.75
N THR A 171 -5.22 -3.29 15.63
CA THR A 171 -5.86 -4.40 14.94
C THR A 171 -5.86 -5.66 15.81
N PHE A 172 -4.72 -6.03 16.40
CA PHE A 172 -4.66 -7.20 17.29
C PHE A 172 -5.41 -6.98 18.59
N LYS A 173 -5.29 -5.79 19.20
CA LYS A 173 -6.04 -5.47 20.44
C LYS A 173 -7.55 -5.58 20.27
N ASN A 174 -8.08 -5.28 19.10
CA ASN A 174 -9.51 -5.38 18.82
C ASN A 174 -9.92 -6.78 18.36
N LEU A 175 -9.06 -7.50 17.64
CA LEU A 175 -9.37 -8.80 17.06
C LEU A 175 -9.38 -9.93 18.10
N PHE A 176 -8.39 -9.97 19.00
CA PHE A 176 -8.30 -11.03 20.00
C PHE A 176 -9.49 -11.14 20.96
N PRO A 177 -10.05 -10.04 21.51
CA PRO A 177 -11.27 -10.13 22.32
C PRO A 177 -12.47 -10.71 21.55
N VAL A 178 -12.63 -10.30 20.27
CA VAL A 178 -13.73 -10.82 19.44
C VAL A 178 -13.59 -12.32 19.21
N ILE A 179 -12.39 -12.80 18.90
CA ILE A 179 -12.10 -14.22 18.76
C ILE A 179 -12.35 -14.96 20.09
N GLY A 180 -11.91 -14.38 21.20
CA GLY A 180 -12.12 -14.95 22.53
C GLY A 180 -13.60 -15.13 22.88
N ILE A 181 -14.43 -14.14 22.61
CA ILE A 181 -15.88 -14.19 22.80
C ILE A 181 -16.50 -15.28 21.91
N ALA A 182 -16.11 -15.32 20.62
CA ALA A 182 -16.61 -16.35 19.70
C ALA A 182 -16.28 -17.76 20.17
N LEU A 183 -15.04 -18.00 20.61
CA LEU A 183 -14.62 -19.29 21.18
C LEU A 183 -15.40 -19.65 22.46
N ALA A 184 -15.66 -18.70 23.35
CA ALA A 184 -16.44 -18.92 24.55
C ALA A 184 -17.87 -19.36 24.24
N ILE A 185 -18.50 -18.71 23.22
CA ILE A 185 -19.85 -19.07 22.77
C ILE A 185 -19.86 -20.51 22.20
N VAL A 186 -18.88 -20.88 21.36
CA VAL A 186 -18.76 -22.21 20.79
C VAL A 186 -18.56 -23.27 21.88
N MET A 187 -17.71 -22.99 22.88
CA MET A 187 -17.51 -23.89 24.03
C MET A 187 -18.80 -24.07 24.83
N ALA A 188 -19.52 -22.99 25.15
CA ALA A 188 -20.78 -23.06 25.88
C ALA A 188 -21.83 -23.88 25.11
N ALA A 189 -21.98 -23.66 23.81
CA ALA A 189 -22.87 -24.43 22.97
C ALA A 189 -22.50 -25.90 22.92
N SER A 190 -21.21 -26.23 22.84
CA SER A 190 -20.71 -27.60 22.85
C SER A 190 -21.02 -28.33 24.18
N ILE A 191 -20.84 -27.66 25.32
CA ILE A 191 -21.16 -28.19 26.63
C ILE A 191 -22.65 -28.53 26.73
N VAL A 192 -23.52 -27.61 26.26
CA VAL A 192 -24.98 -27.83 26.28
C VAL A 192 -25.37 -29.02 25.40
N LEU A 193 -24.79 -29.16 24.22
CA LEU A 193 -25.04 -30.28 23.30
C LEU A 193 -24.61 -31.62 23.94
N ILE A 194 -23.43 -31.65 24.54
CA ILE A 194 -22.92 -32.84 25.22
C ILE A 194 -23.80 -33.18 26.40
N TYR A 195 -24.18 -32.21 27.23
CA TYR A 195 -25.08 -32.43 28.35
C TYR A 195 -26.42 -32.99 27.91
N ASN A 196 -27.06 -32.43 26.91
CA ASN A 196 -28.33 -32.91 26.38
C ASN A 196 -28.22 -34.34 25.84
N SER A 197 -27.12 -34.65 25.14
CA SER A 197 -26.87 -36.00 24.61
C SER A 197 -26.75 -37.05 25.74
N PHE A 198 -26.00 -36.73 26.81
CA PHE A 198 -25.87 -37.60 27.97
C PHE A 198 -27.17 -37.70 28.75
N ALA A 199 -27.92 -36.62 28.93
CA ALA A 199 -29.20 -36.62 29.63
C ALA A 199 -30.23 -37.53 28.92
N MET A 200 -30.29 -37.44 27.57
CA MET A 200 -31.16 -38.35 26.79
C MET A 200 -30.73 -39.81 26.93
N SER A 201 -29.45 -40.13 26.78
CA SER A 201 -28.93 -41.48 26.92
C SER A 201 -29.18 -42.06 28.32
N LEU A 202 -29.00 -41.24 29.36
CA LEU A 202 -29.28 -41.63 30.73
C LEU A 202 -30.78 -41.90 30.96
N SER A 203 -31.64 -41.00 30.46
CA SER A 203 -33.10 -41.13 30.54
C SER A 203 -33.60 -42.43 29.88
N GLU A 204 -33.09 -42.77 28.70
CA GLU A 204 -33.38 -44.01 28.01
C GLU A 204 -32.95 -45.24 28.81
N ARG A 205 -31.76 -45.23 29.40
CA ARG A 205 -31.27 -46.35 30.25
C ARG A 205 -32.10 -46.51 31.51
N VAL A 206 -32.45 -45.42 32.18
CA VAL A 206 -33.33 -45.48 33.37
C VAL A 206 -34.68 -45.99 33.01
N ARG A 207 -35.28 -45.56 31.88
CA ARG A 207 -36.57 -46.10 31.39
C ARG A 207 -36.47 -47.60 31.09
N TYR A 208 -35.41 -48.03 30.42
CA TYR A 208 -35.17 -49.44 30.12
C TYR A 208 -35.02 -50.30 31.40
N LEU A 209 -34.26 -49.86 32.40
CA LEU A 209 -34.09 -50.49 33.69
C LEU A 209 -35.40 -50.51 34.46
N GLY A 210 -36.23 -49.46 34.39
CA GLY A 210 -37.53 -49.43 35.00
C GLY A 210 -38.49 -50.46 34.39
N MET A 211 -38.48 -50.68 33.10
CA MET A 211 -39.25 -51.75 32.44
C MET A 211 -38.75 -53.14 32.87
N LEU A 212 -37.46 -53.38 32.96
CA LEU A 212 -36.89 -54.63 33.43
C LEU A 212 -37.28 -54.93 34.89
N ALA A 213 -37.29 -53.97 35.77
CA ALA A 213 -37.71 -54.07 37.14
C ALA A 213 -39.20 -54.42 37.25
N SER A 214 -40.07 -53.87 36.39
CA SER A 214 -41.51 -54.13 36.41
C SER A 214 -41.89 -55.59 36.00
N ILE A 215 -41.04 -56.23 35.21
CA ILE A 215 -41.25 -57.66 34.83
C ILE A 215 -40.54 -58.62 35.76
N GLY A 216 -40.08 -58.19 36.95
CA GLY A 216 -39.57 -59.03 37.98
C GLY A 216 -38.10 -59.42 37.92
N ALA A 217 -37.29 -58.66 37.17
CA ALA A 217 -35.83 -58.79 37.14
C ALA A 217 -35.25 -58.39 38.51
N THR A 218 -34.81 -59.34 39.28
CA THR A 218 -34.20 -59.12 40.61
C THR A 218 -32.78 -58.69 40.49
N LYS A 219 -32.36 -57.74 41.37
CA LYS A 219 -30.96 -57.35 41.54
C LYS A 219 -30.16 -58.58 41.95
N ARG A 220 -29.24 -59.03 41.14
CA ARG A 220 -28.10 -59.84 41.59
C ARG A 220 -26.92 -58.99 41.89
#